data_2a3406a9d6e3b8a9716e1816bd3ae4cd
#
_entry.id   2a3406a9d6e3b8a9716e1816bd3ae4cd
#
_cell.length_a   1.000
_cell.length_b   1.000
_cell.length_c   1.000
_cell.angle_alpha   90.00
_cell.angle_beta   90.00
_cell.angle_gamma   90.00
#
_symmetry.space_group_name_H-M   'P 1'
#
loop_
_entity.id
_entity.type
_entity.pdbx_description
1 polymer ?
#
loop_
_entity_poly.entity_id
_entity_poly.type
_entity_poly.pdbx_seq_one_letter_code
_entity_poly.pdbx_strand_id
1 'polypeptide(L)'
;MALLEVNGIGKSFGATSVLRGISFDLAEGEALAIIGSSGSGKTTLLRCLNFLETADTGSITVAGETLWSAADTRTQSEEAIRKKRLHFGLVFQNFNLFPQYTALQNVMLAGQLLARERPDYKQNKRRILAELEEQARALLAQMGLSDRENHYPHQLSGGQQQRVAIARALALHPDILCFDEPTSALDP
;
A
#
# COMPACT_ATOMS: atom_id res chain seq x y z
N MET A 1 11.08 17.60 -9.46
CA MET A 1 9.93 17.89 -8.55
C MET A 1 9.79 16.71 -7.62
N ALA A 2 9.47 16.95 -6.35
CA ALA A 2 9.18 15.85 -5.42
C ALA A 2 7.91 15.13 -5.86
N LEU A 3 7.93 13.79 -5.83
CA LEU A 3 6.74 12.95 -6.02
C LEU A 3 5.91 12.93 -4.72
N LEU A 4 6.58 12.78 -3.57
CA LEU A 4 5.96 12.82 -2.25
C LEU A 4 6.58 13.96 -1.44
N GLU A 5 5.74 14.77 -0.82
CA GLU A 5 6.13 15.78 0.17
C GLU A 5 5.38 15.52 1.46
N VAL A 6 6.12 15.34 2.54
CA VAL A 6 5.60 15.12 3.88
C VAL A 6 6.04 16.28 4.75
N ASN A 7 5.10 17.04 5.29
CA ASN A 7 5.38 18.25 6.03
C ASN A 7 4.77 18.21 7.44
N GLY A 8 5.61 18.21 8.46
CA GLY A 8 5.21 18.40 9.87
C GLY A 8 4.29 17.31 10.42
N ILE A 9 4.39 16.08 9.94
CA ILE A 9 3.53 14.97 10.42
C ILE A 9 3.80 14.69 11.90
N GLY A 10 2.76 14.89 12.70
CA GLY A 10 2.74 14.57 14.11
C GLY A 10 1.63 13.59 14.46
N LYS A 11 1.90 12.72 15.45
CA LYS A 11 0.92 11.76 15.97
C LYS A 11 1.16 11.47 17.42
N SER A 12 0.08 11.52 18.20
CA SER A 12 0.08 11.14 19.61
C SER A 12 -1.01 10.10 19.89
N PHE A 13 -0.76 9.21 20.83
CA PHE A 13 -1.74 8.27 21.37
C PHE A 13 -1.91 8.57 22.86
N GLY A 14 -3.03 9.19 23.21
CA GLY A 14 -3.23 9.73 24.56
C GLY A 14 -2.14 10.76 24.93
N ALA A 15 -1.41 10.54 26.02
CA ALA A 15 -0.33 11.41 26.45
C ALA A 15 1.02 11.15 25.76
N THR A 16 1.12 10.09 24.96
CA THR A 16 2.38 9.68 24.33
C THR A 16 2.50 10.25 22.93
N SER A 17 3.45 11.18 22.73
CA SER A 17 3.80 11.70 21.40
C SER A 17 4.76 10.74 20.68
N VAL A 18 4.30 10.14 19.58
CA VAL A 18 5.03 9.15 18.79
C VAL A 18 5.73 9.78 17.58
N LEU A 19 5.04 10.63 16.84
CA LEU A 19 5.62 11.39 15.73
C LEU A 19 5.65 12.88 16.11
N ARG A 20 6.78 13.53 15.86
CA ARG A 20 7.02 14.92 16.31
C ARG A 20 7.46 15.79 15.14
N GLY A 21 6.52 16.12 14.24
CA GLY A 21 6.79 17.05 13.15
C GLY A 21 7.73 16.48 12.09
N ILE A 22 7.48 15.25 11.63
CA ILE A 22 8.29 14.59 10.62
C ILE A 22 8.09 15.26 9.26
N SER A 23 9.19 15.63 8.61
CA SER A 23 9.19 16.23 7.28
C SER A 23 10.28 15.59 6.40
N PHE A 24 9.94 15.28 5.17
CA PHE A 24 10.85 14.81 4.13
C PHE A 24 10.18 14.87 2.76
N ASP A 25 11.02 14.83 1.73
CA ASP A 25 10.60 14.77 0.34
C ASP A 25 11.17 13.50 -0.31
N LEU A 26 10.50 12.99 -1.34
CA LEU A 26 10.94 11.87 -2.15
C LEU A 26 10.69 12.19 -3.62
N ALA A 27 11.72 12.13 -4.45
CA ALA A 27 11.59 12.30 -5.89
C ALA A 27 11.17 10.98 -6.57
N GLU A 28 10.68 11.07 -7.82
CA GLU A 28 10.37 9.89 -8.61
C GLU A 28 11.62 9.02 -8.82
N GLY A 29 11.48 7.72 -8.63
CA GLY A 29 12.56 6.75 -8.75
C GLY A 29 13.52 6.70 -7.56
N GLU A 30 13.32 7.52 -6.53
CA GLU A 30 14.11 7.46 -5.30
C GLU A 30 13.58 6.44 -4.30
N ALA A 31 14.46 5.96 -3.42
CA ALA A 31 14.12 5.13 -2.28
C ALA A 31 14.55 5.81 -0.98
N LEU A 32 13.64 5.88 -0.01
CA LEU A 32 13.89 6.42 1.33
C LEU A 32 13.88 5.29 2.36
N ALA A 33 14.96 5.12 3.10
CA ALA A 33 15.03 4.19 4.23
C ALA A 33 14.76 4.91 5.55
N ILE A 34 13.75 4.45 6.30
CA ILE A 34 13.42 4.95 7.63
C ILE A 34 14.03 4.00 8.65
N ILE A 35 15.07 4.46 9.36
CA ILE A 35 15.85 3.67 10.31
C ILE A 35 15.57 4.17 11.74
N GLY A 36 15.49 3.25 12.70
CA GLY A 36 15.30 3.56 14.11
C GLY A 36 15.04 2.30 14.94
N SER A 37 15.15 2.43 16.27
CA SER A 37 14.86 1.33 17.20
C SER A 37 13.41 0.84 17.12
N SER A 38 13.13 -0.34 17.67
CA SER A 38 11.73 -0.79 17.84
C SER A 38 10.96 0.21 18.70
N GLY A 39 9.72 0.50 18.31
CA GLY A 39 8.87 1.49 18.98
C GLY A 39 9.17 2.95 18.66
N SER A 40 10.14 3.27 17.77
CA SER A 40 10.44 4.66 17.39
C SER A 40 9.40 5.35 16.51
N GLY A 41 8.31 4.67 16.15
CA GLY A 41 7.22 5.25 15.35
C GLY A 41 7.28 4.97 13.85
N LYS A 42 8.21 4.15 13.34
CA LYS A 42 8.34 3.81 11.90
C LYS A 42 7.03 3.30 11.29
N THR A 43 6.46 2.26 11.91
CA THR A 43 5.15 1.69 11.49
C THR A 43 4.02 2.71 11.61
N THR A 44 4.03 3.56 12.65
CA THR A 44 3.04 4.65 12.81
C THR A 44 3.15 5.64 11.65
N LEU A 45 4.37 6.04 11.27
CA LEU A 45 4.58 6.93 10.13
C LEU A 45 4.08 6.31 8.83
N LEU A 46 4.44 5.04 8.54
CA LEU A 46 3.95 4.33 7.36
C LEU A 46 2.42 4.22 7.34
N ARG A 47 1.78 3.98 8.50
CA ARG A 47 0.31 3.96 8.61
C ARG A 47 -0.31 5.33 8.35
N CYS A 48 0.30 6.41 8.82
CA CYS A 48 -0.16 7.77 8.51
C CYS A 48 -0.04 8.07 7.01
N LEU A 49 1.07 7.72 6.37
CA LEU A 49 1.27 7.90 4.92
C LEU A 49 0.24 7.12 4.10
N ASN A 50 -0.11 5.92 4.53
CA ASN A 50 -1.12 5.07 3.87
C ASN A 50 -2.55 5.34 4.34
N PHE A 51 -2.80 6.39 5.10
CA PHE A 51 -4.12 6.76 5.66
C PHE A 51 -4.80 5.64 6.45
N LEU A 52 -4.03 4.71 7.03
CA LEU A 52 -4.50 3.68 7.96
C LEU A 52 -4.57 4.19 9.40
N GLU A 53 -3.86 5.30 9.65
CA GLU A 53 -3.89 6.08 10.89
C GLU A 53 -4.00 7.55 10.52
N THR A 54 -4.81 8.31 11.24
CA THR A 54 -4.94 9.75 11.01
C THR A 54 -3.85 10.48 11.78
N ALA A 55 -3.01 11.25 11.11
CA ALA A 55 -2.05 12.13 11.76
C ALA A 55 -2.78 13.27 12.49
N ASP A 56 -2.16 13.84 13.52
CA ASP A 56 -2.75 14.94 14.29
C ASP A 56 -2.35 16.30 13.71
N THR A 57 -1.16 16.39 13.07
CA THR A 57 -0.63 17.61 12.46
C THR A 57 0.05 17.31 11.14
N GLY A 58 0.24 18.36 10.32
CA GLY A 58 1.01 18.31 9.08
C GLY A 58 0.18 18.13 7.83
N SER A 59 0.87 17.76 6.73
CA SER A 59 0.25 17.52 5.42
C SER A 59 1.04 16.48 4.62
N ILE A 60 0.34 15.85 3.67
CA ILE A 60 0.87 14.87 2.72
C ILE A 60 0.45 15.30 1.33
N THR A 61 1.43 15.53 0.44
CA THR A 61 1.24 15.93 -0.95
C THR A 61 1.89 14.89 -1.85
N VAL A 62 1.18 14.45 -2.90
CA VAL A 62 1.68 13.51 -3.92
C VAL A 62 1.49 14.14 -5.29
N ALA A 63 2.54 14.16 -6.10
CA ALA A 63 2.55 14.73 -7.45
C ALA A 63 1.99 16.18 -7.51
N GLY A 64 2.23 16.98 -6.46
CA GLY A 64 1.75 18.34 -6.33
C GLY A 64 0.31 18.48 -5.84
N GLU A 65 -0.44 17.39 -5.64
CA GLU A 65 -1.77 17.38 -5.06
C GLU A 65 -1.70 17.12 -3.55
N THR A 66 -2.26 18.04 -2.73
CA THR A 66 -2.38 17.82 -1.28
C THR A 66 -3.45 16.78 -1.00
N LEU A 67 -3.03 15.57 -0.73
CA LEU A 67 -3.94 14.48 -0.41
C LEU A 67 -4.55 14.62 0.98
N TRP A 68 -3.77 15.08 1.96
CA TRP A 68 -4.23 15.22 3.33
C TRP A 68 -3.58 16.42 4.02
N SER A 69 -4.36 17.11 4.84
CA SER A 69 -3.88 18.19 5.71
C SER A 69 -4.68 18.23 6.99
N ALA A 70 -4.01 18.37 8.14
CA ALA A 70 -4.66 18.56 9.43
C ALA A 70 -5.48 19.86 9.49
N ALA A 71 -5.11 20.86 8.70
CA ALA A 71 -5.79 22.16 8.62
C ALA A 71 -7.03 22.14 7.69
N ASP A 72 -7.19 21.12 6.83
CA ASP A 72 -8.29 21.03 5.87
C ASP A 72 -9.13 19.77 6.08
N THR A 73 -10.26 19.92 6.78
CA THR A 73 -11.20 18.83 7.07
C THR A 73 -11.83 18.20 5.81
N ARG A 74 -11.88 18.92 4.68
CA ARG A 74 -12.39 18.39 3.40
C ARG A 74 -11.53 17.24 2.88
N THR A 75 -10.25 17.22 3.24
CA THR A 75 -9.32 16.17 2.88
C THR A 75 -9.47 14.90 3.73
N GLN A 76 -10.36 14.90 4.73
CA GLN A 76 -10.46 13.86 5.77
C GLN A 76 -11.73 13.00 5.65
N SER A 77 -12.58 13.22 4.63
CA SER A 77 -13.77 12.38 4.42
C SER A 77 -13.35 10.95 4.04
N GLU A 78 -14.15 9.94 4.45
CA GLU A 78 -13.86 8.53 4.15
C GLU A 78 -13.75 8.27 2.64
N GLU A 79 -14.60 8.90 1.84
CA GLU A 79 -14.54 8.77 0.38
C GLU A 79 -13.24 9.36 -0.19
N ALA A 80 -12.83 10.54 0.29
CA ALA A 80 -11.57 11.16 -0.09
C ALA A 80 -10.38 10.28 0.31
N ILE A 81 -10.35 9.79 1.56
CA ILE A 81 -9.29 8.92 2.08
C ILE A 81 -9.19 7.63 1.25
N ARG A 82 -10.32 7.03 0.87
CA ARG A 82 -10.32 5.81 0.06
C ARG A 82 -9.66 6.01 -1.31
N LYS A 83 -9.93 7.13 -1.98
CA LYS A 83 -9.28 7.48 -3.27
C LYS A 83 -7.77 7.70 -3.08
N LYS A 84 -7.38 8.37 -2.00
CA LYS A 84 -5.98 8.68 -1.71
C LYS A 84 -5.14 7.46 -1.40
N ARG A 85 -5.72 6.43 -0.78
CA ARG A 85 -5.04 5.15 -0.53
C ARG A 85 -4.56 4.47 -1.82
N LEU A 86 -5.13 4.80 -2.97
CA LEU A 86 -4.72 4.24 -4.25
C LEU A 86 -3.34 4.73 -4.70
N HIS A 87 -2.89 5.89 -4.21
CA HIS A 87 -1.54 6.40 -4.47
C HIS A 87 -0.44 5.59 -3.76
N PHE A 88 -0.82 4.78 -2.76
CA PHE A 88 0.13 4.05 -1.91
C PHE A 88 -0.12 2.54 -1.99
N GLY A 89 0.94 1.78 -2.26
CA GLY A 89 0.98 0.34 -2.04
C GLY A 89 1.68 0.04 -0.72
N LEU A 90 1.10 -0.81 0.13
CA LEU A 90 1.71 -1.19 1.40
C LEU A 90 1.95 -2.70 1.48
N VAL A 91 3.20 -3.06 1.72
CA VAL A 91 3.62 -4.42 2.05
C VAL A 91 3.83 -4.48 3.57
N PHE A 92 2.98 -5.24 4.25
CA PHE A 92 3.04 -5.42 5.70
C PHE A 92 4.14 -6.40 6.12
N GLN A 93 4.65 -6.26 7.32
CA GLN A 93 5.65 -7.15 7.93
C GLN A 93 5.26 -8.64 7.84
N ASN A 94 4.02 -8.99 8.11
CA ASN A 94 3.49 -10.36 8.05
C ASN A 94 2.80 -10.68 6.71
N PHE A 95 3.07 -9.90 5.65
CA PHE A 95 2.51 -10.00 4.31
C PHE A 95 0.97 -9.89 4.24
N ASN A 96 0.23 -10.30 5.26
CA ASN A 96 -1.23 -10.23 5.40
C ASN A 96 -1.97 -10.72 4.14
N LEU A 97 -1.53 -11.86 3.60
CA LEU A 97 -2.25 -12.53 2.51
C LEU A 97 -3.55 -13.13 3.03
N PHE A 98 -4.58 -13.07 2.24
CA PHE A 98 -5.87 -13.69 2.54
C PHE A 98 -5.73 -15.21 2.41
N PRO A 99 -5.83 -15.98 3.51
CA PRO A 99 -5.52 -17.40 3.50
C PRO A 99 -6.50 -18.25 2.67
N GLN A 100 -7.71 -17.75 2.45
CA GLN A 100 -8.76 -18.39 1.65
C GLN A 100 -8.62 -18.16 0.15
N TYR A 101 -7.68 -17.31 -0.28
CA TYR A 101 -7.44 -16.98 -1.68
C TYR A 101 -6.09 -17.53 -2.15
N THR A 102 -6.02 -17.94 -3.41
CA THR A 102 -4.75 -18.29 -4.06
C THR A 102 -3.86 -17.07 -4.26
N ALA A 103 -2.61 -17.26 -4.67
CA ALA A 103 -1.70 -16.15 -5.01
C ALA A 103 -2.33 -15.22 -6.06
N LEU A 104 -2.87 -15.78 -7.15
CA LEU A 104 -3.55 -15.03 -8.19
C LEU A 104 -4.74 -14.24 -7.65
N GLN A 105 -5.59 -14.87 -6.86
CA GLN A 105 -6.77 -14.24 -6.26
C GLN A 105 -6.38 -13.11 -5.28
N ASN A 106 -5.31 -13.29 -4.50
CA ASN A 106 -4.78 -12.24 -3.62
C ASN A 106 -4.37 -10.98 -4.42
N VAL A 107 -3.71 -11.16 -5.56
CA VAL A 107 -3.29 -10.04 -6.42
C VAL A 107 -4.48 -9.37 -7.09
N MET A 108 -5.48 -10.13 -7.56
CA MET A 108 -6.66 -9.61 -8.26
C MET A 108 -7.65 -8.87 -7.37
N LEU A 109 -7.72 -9.18 -6.07
CA LEU A 109 -8.84 -8.81 -5.20
C LEU A 109 -9.16 -7.32 -5.20
N ALA A 110 -8.15 -6.48 -5.01
CA ALA A 110 -8.35 -5.03 -4.94
C ALA A 110 -8.86 -4.45 -6.27
N GLY A 111 -8.27 -4.88 -7.39
CA GLY A 111 -8.74 -4.50 -8.74
C GLY A 111 -10.18 -4.92 -9.00
N GLN A 112 -10.57 -6.13 -8.56
CA GLN A 112 -11.96 -6.60 -8.69
C GLN A 112 -12.94 -5.76 -7.87
N LEU A 113 -12.56 -5.33 -6.66
CA LEU A 113 -13.39 -4.49 -5.81
C LEU A 113 -13.59 -3.10 -6.46
N LEU A 114 -12.52 -2.47 -6.92
CA LEU A 114 -12.59 -1.19 -7.63
C LEU A 114 -13.39 -1.28 -8.93
N ALA A 115 -13.20 -2.36 -9.69
CA ALA A 115 -13.93 -2.55 -10.93
C ALA A 115 -15.45 -2.61 -10.74
N ARG A 116 -15.94 -3.14 -9.60
CA ARG A 116 -17.38 -3.19 -9.29
C ARG A 116 -18.03 -1.82 -9.17
N GLU A 117 -17.27 -0.78 -8.89
CA GLU A 117 -17.75 0.60 -8.77
C GLU A 117 -17.84 1.31 -10.12
N ARG A 118 -17.28 0.73 -11.18
CA ARG A 118 -17.33 1.29 -12.53
C ARG A 118 -18.77 1.24 -13.08
N PRO A 119 -19.26 2.31 -13.72
CA PRO A 119 -20.60 2.33 -14.31
C PRO A 119 -20.82 1.22 -15.35
N ASP A 120 -19.75 0.88 -16.09
CA ASP A 120 -19.77 -0.11 -17.18
C ASP A 120 -19.54 -1.56 -16.72
N TYR A 121 -19.31 -1.78 -15.41
CA TYR A 121 -18.94 -3.10 -14.87
C TYR A 121 -19.93 -4.21 -15.26
N LYS A 122 -21.24 -3.96 -15.09
CA LYS A 122 -22.27 -4.97 -15.38
C LYS A 122 -22.25 -5.44 -16.82
N GLN A 123 -22.01 -4.51 -17.76
CA GLN A 123 -21.99 -4.80 -19.20
C GLN A 123 -20.68 -5.45 -19.65
N ASN A 124 -19.55 -5.05 -19.05
CA ASN A 124 -18.20 -5.46 -19.45
C ASN A 124 -17.53 -6.41 -18.46
N LYS A 125 -18.26 -6.98 -17.50
CA LYS A 125 -17.71 -7.78 -16.38
C LYS A 125 -16.72 -8.83 -16.85
N ARG A 126 -17.05 -9.61 -17.87
CA ARG A 126 -16.18 -10.71 -18.34
C ARG A 126 -14.86 -10.18 -18.89
N ARG A 127 -14.89 -9.11 -19.67
CA ARG A 127 -13.69 -8.47 -20.22
C ARG A 127 -12.83 -7.87 -19.11
N ILE A 128 -13.43 -7.10 -18.20
CA ILE A 128 -12.73 -6.45 -17.09
C ILE A 128 -12.04 -7.50 -16.20
N LEU A 129 -12.72 -8.60 -15.87
CA LEU A 129 -12.12 -9.65 -15.05
C LEU A 129 -10.98 -10.38 -15.79
N ALA A 130 -11.07 -10.58 -17.10
CA ALA A 130 -10.00 -11.18 -17.89
C ALA A 130 -8.77 -10.26 -17.94
N GLU A 131 -8.96 -8.94 -18.13
CA GLU A 131 -7.88 -7.95 -18.11
C GLU A 131 -7.17 -7.92 -16.74
N LEU A 132 -7.92 -7.94 -15.63
CA LEU A 132 -7.35 -8.00 -14.28
C LEU A 132 -6.58 -9.30 -14.02
N GLU A 133 -7.08 -10.42 -14.53
CA GLU A 133 -6.41 -11.72 -14.40
C GLU A 133 -5.10 -11.74 -15.18
N GLU A 134 -5.08 -11.24 -16.40
CA GLU A 134 -3.87 -11.13 -17.23
C GLU A 134 -2.82 -10.24 -16.54
N GLN A 135 -3.21 -9.06 -16.03
CA GLN A 135 -2.32 -8.17 -15.28
C GLN A 135 -1.75 -8.86 -14.03
N ALA A 136 -2.59 -9.56 -13.27
CA ALA A 136 -2.15 -10.26 -12.07
C ALA A 136 -1.16 -11.39 -12.39
N ARG A 137 -1.39 -12.14 -13.47
CA ARG A 137 -0.44 -13.17 -13.96
C ARG A 137 0.88 -12.55 -14.39
N ALA A 138 0.84 -11.44 -15.11
CA ALA A 138 2.06 -10.72 -15.50
C ALA A 138 2.88 -10.28 -14.28
N LEU A 139 2.24 -9.73 -13.24
CA LEU A 139 2.90 -9.36 -11.98
C LEU A 139 3.50 -10.57 -11.27
N LEU A 140 2.75 -11.68 -11.17
CA LEU A 140 3.29 -12.92 -10.57
C LEU A 140 4.46 -13.48 -11.37
N ALA A 141 4.42 -13.40 -12.70
CA ALA A 141 5.53 -13.82 -13.56
C ALA A 141 6.78 -12.95 -13.32
N GLN A 142 6.65 -11.64 -13.23
CA GLN A 142 7.74 -10.73 -12.87
C GLN A 142 8.35 -11.06 -11.50
N MET A 143 7.55 -11.57 -10.56
CA MET A 143 8.00 -12.03 -9.24
C MET A 143 8.57 -13.47 -9.27
N GLY A 144 8.63 -14.13 -10.43
CA GLY A 144 9.09 -15.53 -10.56
C GLY A 144 8.13 -16.54 -9.91
N LEU A 145 6.82 -16.30 -9.97
CA LEU A 145 5.77 -17.10 -9.34
C LEU A 145 4.72 -17.64 -10.32
N SER A 146 5.06 -17.77 -11.62
CA SER A 146 4.12 -18.27 -12.64
C SER A 146 3.59 -19.67 -12.35
N ASP A 147 4.41 -20.53 -11.76
CA ASP A 147 4.06 -21.90 -11.37
C ASP A 147 3.35 -21.99 -10.02
N ARG A 148 3.16 -20.85 -9.32
CA ARG A 148 2.58 -20.75 -7.99
C ARG A 148 1.26 -19.99 -7.95
N GLU A 149 0.73 -19.56 -9.07
CA GLU A 149 -0.48 -18.70 -9.13
C GLU A 149 -1.71 -19.32 -8.44
N ASN A 150 -1.82 -20.65 -8.45
CA ASN A 150 -2.92 -21.40 -7.86
C ASN A 150 -2.65 -21.88 -6.43
N HIS A 151 -1.49 -21.57 -5.84
CA HIS A 151 -1.14 -21.97 -4.48
C HIS A 151 -1.77 -21.00 -3.46
N TYR A 152 -2.20 -21.57 -2.34
CA TYR A 152 -2.66 -20.82 -1.17
C TYR A 152 -1.47 -20.34 -0.32
N PRO A 153 -1.61 -19.29 0.50
CA PRO A 153 -0.52 -18.76 1.31
C PRO A 153 0.23 -19.81 2.14
N HIS A 154 -0.47 -20.76 2.75
CA HIS A 154 0.15 -21.83 3.55
C HIS A 154 0.99 -22.83 2.73
N GLN A 155 0.89 -22.81 1.40
CA GLN A 155 1.67 -23.66 0.47
C GLN A 155 2.91 -22.93 -0.08
N LEU A 156 3.09 -21.66 0.31
CA LEU A 156 4.16 -20.79 -0.16
C LEU A 156 5.19 -20.57 0.94
N SER A 157 6.49 -20.55 0.58
CA SER A 157 7.54 -20.12 1.50
C SER A 157 7.37 -18.63 1.89
N GLY A 158 8.01 -18.18 2.99
CA GLY A 158 7.95 -16.78 3.41
C GLY A 158 8.35 -15.80 2.31
N GLY A 159 9.45 -16.08 1.58
CA GLY A 159 9.88 -15.27 0.45
C GLY A 159 8.90 -15.30 -0.74
N GLN A 160 8.18 -16.41 -0.97
CA GLN A 160 7.13 -16.49 -1.99
C GLN A 160 5.92 -15.67 -1.56
N GLN A 161 5.50 -15.76 -0.29
CA GLN A 161 4.41 -14.96 0.26
C GLN A 161 4.71 -13.47 0.17
N GLN A 162 5.93 -13.06 0.48
CA GLN A 162 6.38 -11.67 0.32
C GLN A 162 6.23 -11.19 -1.13
N ARG A 163 6.71 -11.98 -2.09
CA ARG A 163 6.59 -11.63 -3.52
C ARG A 163 5.14 -11.54 -3.98
N VAL A 164 4.24 -12.40 -3.48
CA VAL A 164 2.79 -12.25 -3.72
C VAL A 164 2.25 -10.95 -3.11
N ALA A 165 2.67 -10.58 -1.89
CA ALA A 165 2.26 -9.34 -1.25
C ALA A 165 2.75 -8.09 -2.02
N ILE A 166 3.97 -8.14 -2.58
CA ILE A 166 4.49 -7.09 -3.46
C ILE A 166 3.67 -7.01 -4.75
N ALA A 167 3.41 -8.13 -5.43
CA ALA A 167 2.57 -8.17 -6.62
C ALA A 167 1.17 -7.60 -6.35
N ARG A 168 0.56 -7.94 -5.20
CA ARG A 168 -0.73 -7.39 -4.76
C ARG A 168 -0.68 -5.88 -4.56
N ALA A 169 0.38 -5.37 -3.95
CA ALA A 169 0.54 -3.93 -3.73
C ALA A 169 0.72 -3.17 -5.06
N LEU A 170 1.41 -3.75 -6.03
CA LEU A 170 1.62 -3.18 -7.36
C LEU A 170 0.40 -3.26 -8.28
N ALA A 171 -0.56 -4.16 -8.00
CA ALA A 171 -1.71 -4.41 -8.88
C ALA A 171 -2.65 -3.21 -9.07
N LEU A 172 -2.57 -2.21 -8.20
CA LEU A 172 -3.33 -0.96 -8.30
C LEU A 172 -2.51 0.20 -8.88
N HIS A 173 -1.29 -0.08 -9.38
CA HIS A 173 -0.38 0.92 -9.94
C HIS A 173 -0.17 2.13 -9.03
N PRO A 174 0.25 1.91 -7.77
CA PRO A 174 0.47 3.01 -6.83
C PRO A 174 1.66 3.88 -7.28
N ASP A 175 1.62 5.16 -6.93
CA ASP A 175 2.75 6.08 -7.17
C ASP A 175 3.91 5.80 -6.20
N ILE A 176 3.59 5.30 -5.00
CA ILE A 176 4.54 5.08 -3.91
C ILE A 176 4.34 3.68 -3.32
N LEU A 177 5.43 2.91 -3.22
CA LEU A 177 5.41 1.61 -2.56
C LEU A 177 6.08 1.69 -1.19
N CYS A 178 5.34 1.34 -0.15
CA CYS A 178 5.78 1.32 1.23
C CYS A 178 6.03 -0.11 1.70
N PHE A 179 7.11 -0.30 2.48
CA PHE A 179 7.45 -1.58 3.10
C PHE A 179 7.57 -1.38 4.62
N ASP A 180 6.83 -2.16 5.39
CA ASP A 180 6.94 -2.21 6.86
C ASP A 180 7.79 -3.42 7.24
N GLU A 181 9.05 -3.19 7.64
CA GLU A 181 10.05 -4.20 8.06
C GLU A 181 10.17 -5.41 7.09
N PRO A 182 10.53 -5.20 5.81
CA PRO A 182 10.43 -6.22 4.77
C PRO A 182 11.35 -7.43 4.96
N THR A 183 12.34 -7.35 5.84
CA THR A 183 13.34 -8.41 6.08
C THR A 183 13.06 -9.22 7.33
N SER A 184 12.15 -8.79 8.22
CA SER A 184 11.92 -9.42 9.51
C SER A 184 11.26 -10.81 9.43
N ALA A 185 10.59 -11.11 8.32
CA ALA A 185 9.91 -12.39 8.08
C ALA A 185 10.69 -13.33 7.15
N LEU A 186 11.89 -12.97 6.76
CA LEU A 186 12.79 -13.82 5.97
C LEU A 186 13.78 -14.48 6.94
N ASP A 187 13.83 -15.82 6.91
CA ASP A 187 14.90 -16.56 7.58
C ASP A 187 16.26 -16.08 7.05
N PRO A 188 17.26 -15.91 7.95
CA PRO A 188 18.61 -15.50 7.56
C PRO A 188 19.30 -16.50 6.63
#